data_53cc59de584a8d4ac3ae511cb826e26a
#
_entry.id   53cc59de584a8d4ac3ae511cb826e26a
#
_cell.length_a   1.000
_cell.length_b   1.000
_cell.length_c   1.000
_cell.angle_alpha   90.00
_cell.angle_beta   90.00
_cell.angle_gamma   90.00
#
_symmetry.space_group_name_H-M   'P 1'
#
loop_
_entity.id
_entity.type
_entity.pdbx_description
1 polymer ?
#
loop_
_entity_poly.entity_id
_entity_poly.type
_entity_poly.pdbx_seq_one_letter_code
_entity_poly.pdbx_strand_id
1 'polypeptide(L)'
;GIKAGLAATGLNREDLFVTSKVWNAHISYDETIQAFNDSLERLGLDYLDLYLIHWPGNNSYKESWQALETLYAEGKVKAIGVSNFQVHHLEDLLSYAKVVPVINQVELHPKLDQKEVRDFCEKHDIKVQAWSPLMQGQLLSNETILAIAENHNKSAAQVILRWDIQQDILLAVKSVHKERMISNAAVFDFELSAEEMAQINQLNESLRVGPDPDTFDF
;
A
#
# COMPACT_ATOMS: atom_id res chain seq x y z
N GLY A 1 16.60 -8.90 -10.63
CA GLY A 1 15.94 -7.93 -9.74
C GLY A 1 15.63 -8.56 -8.39
N ILE A 2 14.36 -8.58 -7.98
CA ILE A 2 13.93 -8.97 -6.61
C ILE A 2 14.43 -10.38 -6.22
N LYS A 3 14.28 -11.40 -7.07
CA LYS A 3 14.79 -12.76 -6.81
C LYS A 3 16.27 -12.78 -6.40
N ALA A 4 17.10 -12.08 -7.13
CA ALA A 4 18.53 -11.97 -6.81
C ALA A 4 18.76 -11.18 -5.51
N GLY A 5 17.96 -10.13 -5.27
CA GLY A 5 18.01 -9.37 -4.02
C GLY A 5 17.65 -10.21 -2.81
N LEU A 6 16.54 -10.95 -2.87
CA LEU A 6 16.12 -11.86 -1.80
C LEU A 6 17.19 -12.90 -1.47
N ALA A 7 17.77 -13.55 -2.51
CA ALA A 7 18.85 -14.51 -2.32
C ALA A 7 20.12 -13.89 -1.72
N ALA A 8 20.39 -12.63 -1.99
CA ALA A 8 21.57 -11.93 -1.49
C ALA A 8 21.45 -11.44 -0.04
N THR A 9 20.25 -11.43 0.55
CA THR A 9 20.05 -10.96 1.93
C THR A 9 20.66 -11.89 2.98
N GLY A 10 20.73 -13.19 2.69
CA GLY A 10 21.10 -14.22 3.65
C GLY A 10 20.06 -14.46 4.76
N LEU A 11 18.89 -13.82 4.68
CA LEU A 11 17.78 -14.00 5.61
C LEU A 11 16.99 -15.27 5.26
N ASN A 12 16.38 -15.89 6.28
CA ASN A 12 15.44 -16.97 6.03
C ASN A 12 14.17 -16.43 5.33
N ARG A 13 13.48 -17.29 4.58
CA ARG A 13 12.24 -16.89 3.88
C ARG A 13 11.16 -16.35 4.83
N GLU A 14 11.08 -16.88 6.02
CA GLU A 14 10.15 -16.52 7.08
C GLU A 14 10.41 -15.14 7.72
N ASP A 15 11.65 -14.64 7.59
CA ASP A 15 12.03 -13.30 8.05
C ASP A 15 11.70 -12.20 7.02
N LEU A 16 11.21 -12.60 5.84
CA LEU A 16 10.89 -11.71 4.74
C LEU A 16 9.38 -11.64 4.53
N PHE A 17 8.84 -10.42 4.41
CA PHE A 17 7.46 -10.19 4.02
C PHE A 17 7.39 -9.78 2.55
N VAL A 18 6.91 -10.67 1.69
CA VAL A 18 6.89 -10.47 0.24
C VAL A 18 5.46 -10.27 -0.25
N THR A 19 5.24 -9.11 -0.87
CA THR A 19 3.96 -8.74 -1.48
C THR A 19 4.07 -8.74 -3.00
N SER A 20 3.05 -9.26 -3.67
CA SER A 20 2.85 -9.07 -5.11
C SER A 20 1.39 -8.70 -5.40
N LYS A 21 1.10 -8.38 -6.66
CA LYS A 21 -0.24 -7.99 -7.09
C LYS A 21 -0.59 -8.67 -8.42
N VAL A 22 -1.88 -9.02 -8.59
CA VAL A 22 -2.40 -9.38 -9.90
C VAL A 22 -2.70 -8.12 -10.70
N TRP A 23 -2.25 -8.09 -11.95
CA TRP A 23 -2.53 -6.99 -12.87
C TRP A 23 -3.91 -7.15 -13.51
N ASN A 24 -4.56 -6.05 -13.83
CA ASN A 24 -5.93 -6.01 -14.34
C ASN A 24 -6.15 -6.68 -15.72
N ALA A 25 -5.09 -6.99 -16.45
CA ALA A 25 -5.20 -7.83 -17.65
C ALA A 25 -5.51 -9.31 -17.34
N HIS A 26 -5.48 -9.72 -16.05
CA HIS A 26 -5.68 -11.09 -15.58
C HIS A 26 -6.82 -11.15 -14.57
N ILE A 27 -8.04 -10.87 -15.05
CA ILE A 27 -9.25 -10.64 -14.22
C ILE A 27 -10.12 -11.87 -14.03
N SER A 28 -10.02 -12.88 -14.88
CA SER A 28 -10.71 -14.15 -14.68
C SER A 28 -10.07 -14.96 -13.54
N TYR A 29 -10.81 -15.91 -13.03
CA TYR A 29 -10.34 -16.81 -11.98
C TYR A 29 -9.04 -17.53 -12.39
N ASP A 30 -9.04 -18.18 -13.56
CA ASP A 30 -7.91 -18.98 -14.04
C ASP A 30 -6.68 -18.11 -14.37
N GLU A 31 -6.90 -16.94 -14.99
CA GLU A 31 -5.81 -16.00 -15.27
C GLU A 31 -5.19 -15.45 -13.99
N THR A 32 -5.98 -15.20 -12.96
CA THR A 32 -5.47 -14.76 -11.65
C THR A 32 -4.61 -15.84 -10.98
N ILE A 33 -5.05 -17.11 -11.02
CA ILE A 33 -4.25 -18.24 -10.53
C ILE A 33 -2.94 -18.37 -11.32
N GLN A 34 -3.00 -18.25 -12.66
CA GLN A 34 -1.80 -18.32 -13.50
C GLN A 34 -0.84 -17.16 -13.19
N ALA A 35 -1.32 -15.92 -13.09
CA ALA A 35 -0.51 -14.75 -12.77
C ALA A 35 0.17 -14.85 -11.39
N PHE A 36 -0.50 -15.49 -10.43
CA PHE A 36 0.09 -15.81 -9.13
C PHE A 36 1.25 -16.81 -9.28
N ASN A 37 1.04 -17.92 -9.98
CA ASN A 37 2.08 -18.93 -10.20
C ASN A 37 3.29 -18.33 -10.94
N ASP A 38 3.05 -17.52 -11.97
CA ASP A 38 4.10 -16.79 -12.70
C ASP A 38 4.89 -15.85 -11.78
N SER A 39 4.19 -15.24 -10.81
CA SER A 39 4.84 -14.38 -9.82
C SER A 39 5.76 -15.18 -8.89
N LEU A 40 5.33 -16.35 -8.42
CA LEU A 40 6.16 -17.25 -7.61
C LEU A 40 7.40 -17.71 -8.38
N GLU A 41 7.23 -18.12 -9.64
CA GLU A 41 8.34 -18.55 -10.50
C GLU A 41 9.38 -17.43 -10.70
N ARG A 42 8.89 -16.22 -11.07
CA ARG A 42 9.77 -15.04 -11.25
C ARG A 42 10.51 -14.65 -9.99
N LEU A 43 9.88 -14.79 -8.83
CA LEU A 43 10.45 -14.48 -7.51
C LEU A 43 11.34 -15.63 -6.99
N GLY A 44 11.11 -16.87 -7.45
CA GLY A 44 11.77 -18.08 -6.95
C GLY A 44 11.32 -18.41 -5.55
N LEU A 45 10.02 -18.31 -5.29
CA LEU A 45 9.38 -18.52 -3.98
C LEU A 45 8.31 -19.59 -4.08
N ASP A 46 8.00 -20.23 -2.96
CA ASP A 46 6.95 -21.25 -2.86
C ASP A 46 5.62 -20.67 -2.35
N TYR A 47 5.65 -19.48 -1.72
CA TYR A 47 4.48 -18.76 -1.22
C TYR A 47 4.72 -17.24 -1.20
N LEU A 48 3.62 -16.47 -1.12
CA LEU A 48 3.65 -15.04 -0.82
C LEU A 48 3.09 -14.76 0.57
N ASP A 49 3.54 -13.69 1.21
CA ASP A 49 2.96 -13.23 2.47
C ASP A 49 1.69 -12.43 2.23
N LEU A 50 1.63 -11.65 1.13
CA LEU A 50 0.47 -10.86 0.76
C LEU A 50 0.30 -10.84 -0.77
N TYR A 51 -0.94 -11.06 -1.25
CA TYR A 51 -1.30 -10.90 -2.65
C TYR A 51 -2.50 -9.99 -2.80
N LEU A 52 -2.40 -9.00 -3.69
CA LEU A 52 -3.38 -7.95 -3.84
C LEU A 52 -3.99 -7.94 -5.24
N ILE A 53 -5.26 -7.57 -5.38
CA ILE A 53 -5.80 -7.04 -6.62
C ILE A 53 -5.22 -5.63 -6.80
N HIS A 54 -4.62 -5.33 -7.97
CA HIS A 54 -3.87 -4.08 -8.16
C HIS A 54 -4.77 -2.86 -8.32
N TRP A 55 -5.87 -2.99 -9.08
CA TRP A 55 -6.89 -1.95 -9.30
C TRP A 55 -8.27 -2.59 -9.42
N PRO A 56 -9.36 -1.87 -9.09
CA PRO A 56 -10.70 -2.40 -9.23
C PRO A 56 -11.10 -2.59 -10.71
N GLY A 57 -10.47 -1.86 -11.65
CA GLY A 57 -10.88 -1.88 -13.06
C GLY A 57 -12.35 -1.55 -13.23
N ASN A 58 -12.96 -2.02 -14.31
CA ASN A 58 -14.40 -1.82 -14.58
C ASN A 58 -15.28 -2.76 -13.74
N ASN A 59 -15.07 -2.85 -12.41
CA ASN A 59 -15.78 -3.74 -11.49
C ASN A 59 -15.69 -5.24 -11.85
N SER A 60 -14.55 -5.65 -12.43
CA SER A 60 -14.33 -7.03 -12.92
C SER A 60 -13.51 -7.89 -11.95
N TYR A 61 -13.35 -7.46 -10.69
CA TYR A 61 -12.49 -8.08 -9.68
C TYR A 61 -13.11 -9.27 -8.93
N LYS A 62 -14.37 -9.61 -9.19
CA LYS A 62 -15.08 -10.68 -8.47
C LYS A 62 -14.42 -12.05 -8.62
N GLU A 63 -14.11 -12.44 -9.85
CA GLU A 63 -13.45 -13.71 -10.13
C GLU A 63 -12.01 -13.73 -9.61
N SER A 64 -11.29 -12.61 -9.74
CA SER A 64 -9.97 -12.45 -9.16
C SER A 64 -10.00 -12.61 -7.64
N TRP A 65 -11.01 -12.02 -6.96
CA TRP A 65 -11.13 -12.19 -5.52
C TRP A 65 -11.39 -13.64 -5.12
N GLN A 66 -12.25 -14.35 -5.84
CA GLN A 66 -12.49 -15.79 -5.62
C GLN A 66 -11.21 -16.62 -5.81
N ALA A 67 -10.39 -16.27 -6.78
CA ALA A 67 -9.09 -16.91 -6.98
C ALA A 67 -8.13 -16.62 -5.80
N LEU A 68 -8.09 -15.39 -5.30
CA LEU A 68 -7.29 -15.03 -4.11
C LEU A 68 -7.77 -15.81 -2.87
N GLU A 69 -9.08 -15.96 -2.67
CA GLU A 69 -9.64 -16.75 -1.57
C GLU A 69 -9.24 -18.23 -1.67
N THR A 70 -9.19 -18.78 -2.87
CA THR A 70 -8.71 -20.16 -3.10
C THR A 70 -7.22 -20.30 -2.76
N LEU A 71 -6.38 -19.39 -3.26
CA LEU A 71 -4.94 -19.37 -2.96
C LEU A 71 -4.66 -19.23 -1.45
N TYR A 72 -5.48 -18.44 -0.76
CA TYR A 72 -5.42 -18.29 0.69
C TYR A 72 -5.83 -19.58 1.42
N ALA A 73 -6.93 -20.21 1.02
CA ALA A 73 -7.39 -21.47 1.61
C ALA A 73 -6.40 -22.63 1.38
N GLU A 74 -5.68 -22.61 0.25
CA GLU A 74 -4.62 -23.59 -0.05
C GLU A 74 -3.28 -23.28 0.67
N GLY A 75 -3.19 -22.17 1.40
CA GLY A 75 -1.97 -21.77 2.10
C GLY A 75 -0.84 -21.27 1.20
N LYS A 76 -1.13 -21.01 -0.08
CA LYS A 76 -0.16 -20.46 -1.04
C LYS A 76 0.14 -18.98 -0.81
N VAL A 77 -0.78 -18.28 -0.18
CA VAL A 77 -0.60 -16.90 0.28
C VAL A 77 -1.09 -16.80 1.72
N LYS A 78 -0.37 -16.04 2.56
CA LYS A 78 -0.72 -15.89 3.98
C LYS A 78 -1.80 -14.85 4.25
N ALA A 79 -1.92 -13.86 3.35
CA ALA A 79 -2.91 -12.79 3.44
C ALA A 79 -3.31 -12.30 2.06
N ILE A 80 -4.57 -11.87 1.91
CA ILE A 80 -5.09 -11.33 0.67
C ILE A 80 -5.71 -9.95 0.90
N GLY A 81 -5.62 -9.08 -0.09
CA GLY A 81 -6.13 -7.73 0.00
C GLY A 81 -6.31 -7.09 -1.36
N VAL A 82 -6.57 -5.79 -1.34
CA VAL A 82 -6.84 -5.00 -2.53
C VAL A 82 -5.97 -3.76 -2.60
N SER A 83 -5.93 -3.12 -3.76
CA SER A 83 -5.26 -1.85 -3.95
C SER A 83 -6.11 -0.92 -4.81
N ASN A 84 -6.16 0.35 -4.45
CA ASN A 84 -6.91 1.41 -5.13
C ASN A 84 -8.44 1.27 -5.08
N PHE A 85 -8.97 0.53 -4.12
CA PHE A 85 -10.41 0.40 -3.95
C PHE A 85 -10.99 1.62 -3.23
N GLN A 86 -12.00 2.25 -3.81
CA GLN A 86 -12.83 3.29 -3.18
C GLN A 86 -13.89 2.63 -2.29
N VAL A 87 -14.66 3.44 -1.54
CA VAL A 87 -15.69 2.93 -0.62
C VAL A 87 -16.69 2.01 -1.33
N HIS A 88 -17.23 2.45 -2.47
CA HIS A 88 -18.22 1.66 -3.22
C HIS A 88 -17.65 0.33 -3.77
N HIS A 89 -16.35 0.29 -4.15
CA HIS A 89 -15.70 -0.95 -4.54
C HIS A 89 -15.56 -1.93 -3.35
N LEU A 90 -15.25 -1.40 -2.17
CA LEU A 90 -15.16 -2.21 -0.94
C LEU A 90 -16.54 -2.71 -0.51
N GLU A 91 -17.59 -1.87 -0.60
CA GLU A 91 -18.97 -2.27 -0.31
C GLU A 91 -19.42 -3.41 -1.23
N ASP A 92 -19.18 -3.29 -2.55
CA ASP A 92 -19.48 -4.34 -3.51
C ASP A 92 -18.70 -5.62 -3.20
N LEU A 93 -17.38 -5.52 -3.00
CA LEU A 93 -16.54 -6.67 -2.67
C LEU A 93 -17.04 -7.40 -1.41
N LEU A 94 -17.30 -6.67 -0.33
CA LEU A 94 -17.75 -7.22 0.94
C LEU A 94 -19.14 -7.86 0.86
N SER A 95 -19.95 -7.52 -0.15
CA SER A 95 -21.27 -8.11 -0.35
C SER A 95 -21.22 -9.61 -0.69
N TYR A 96 -20.10 -10.12 -1.22
CA TYR A 96 -19.93 -11.51 -1.64
C TYR A 96 -18.64 -12.18 -1.15
N ALA A 97 -17.69 -11.42 -0.63
CA ALA A 97 -16.42 -11.97 -0.12
C ALA A 97 -16.65 -12.88 1.08
N LYS A 98 -16.00 -14.03 1.10
CA LYS A 98 -15.95 -14.96 2.25
C LYS A 98 -14.82 -14.61 3.21
N VAL A 99 -13.77 -14.00 2.68
CA VAL A 99 -12.62 -13.49 3.44
C VAL A 99 -12.60 -11.98 3.28
N VAL A 100 -12.55 -11.25 4.38
CA VAL A 100 -12.40 -9.79 4.35
C VAL A 100 -10.96 -9.46 3.91
N PRO A 101 -10.74 -8.51 2.97
CA PRO A 101 -9.39 -8.07 2.63
C PRO A 101 -8.68 -7.52 3.87
N VAL A 102 -7.45 -8.00 4.12
CA VAL A 102 -6.69 -7.52 5.30
C VAL A 102 -6.17 -6.10 5.13
N ILE A 103 -6.09 -5.63 3.89
CA ILE A 103 -5.49 -4.35 3.55
C ILE A 103 -6.08 -3.77 2.27
N ASN A 104 -6.19 -2.44 2.22
CA ASN A 104 -6.40 -1.66 1.01
C ASN A 104 -5.19 -0.72 0.82
N GLN A 105 -4.41 -0.94 -0.23
CA GLN A 105 -3.25 -0.11 -0.54
C GLN A 105 -3.66 1.00 -1.51
N VAL A 106 -3.67 2.26 -1.07
CA VAL A 106 -4.17 3.41 -1.83
C VAL A 106 -3.12 4.51 -1.98
N GLU A 107 -3.28 5.38 -2.99
CA GLU A 107 -2.55 6.64 -2.99
C GLU A 107 -2.93 7.44 -1.74
N LEU A 108 -1.94 7.76 -0.91
CA LEU A 108 -2.17 8.52 0.29
C LEU A 108 -0.92 9.34 0.64
N HIS A 109 -1.13 10.60 0.93
CA HIS A 109 -0.11 11.58 1.31
C HIS A 109 -0.81 12.84 1.85
N PRO A 110 -0.10 13.82 2.44
CA PRO A 110 -0.72 15.00 3.03
C PRO A 110 -1.68 15.80 2.14
N LYS A 111 -1.56 15.73 0.80
CA LYS A 111 -2.51 16.38 -0.12
C LYS A 111 -3.67 15.49 -0.57
N LEU A 112 -3.68 14.22 -0.15
CA LEU A 112 -4.74 13.25 -0.39
C LEU A 112 -4.84 12.30 0.80
N ASP A 113 -5.59 12.68 1.82
CA ASP A 113 -5.66 11.95 3.09
C ASP A 113 -6.57 10.72 3.08
N GLN A 114 -7.36 10.53 2.00
CA GLN A 114 -8.26 9.38 1.81
C GLN A 114 -9.21 9.15 2.99
N LYS A 115 -9.67 10.23 3.64
CA LYS A 115 -10.43 10.11 4.89
C LYS A 115 -11.62 9.16 4.80
N GLU A 116 -12.44 9.25 3.76
CA GLU A 116 -13.63 8.40 3.60
C GLU A 116 -13.24 6.92 3.47
N VAL A 117 -12.22 6.61 2.67
CA VAL A 117 -11.71 5.24 2.50
C VAL A 117 -11.11 4.73 3.80
N ARG A 118 -10.37 5.55 4.52
CA ARG A 118 -9.76 5.19 5.82
C ARG A 118 -10.83 4.90 6.87
N ASP A 119 -11.82 5.77 7.01
CA ASP A 119 -12.94 5.61 7.96
C ASP A 119 -13.72 4.30 7.65
N PHE A 120 -13.93 4.01 6.37
CA PHE A 120 -14.58 2.77 5.95
C PHE A 120 -13.72 1.54 6.26
N CYS A 121 -12.44 1.60 5.95
CA CYS A 121 -11.50 0.51 6.22
C CYS A 121 -11.40 0.22 7.72
N GLU A 122 -11.27 1.25 8.56
CA GLU A 122 -11.22 1.11 10.02
C GLU A 122 -12.47 0.39 10.56
N LYS A 123 -13.65 0.80 10.09
CA LYS A 123 -14.93 0.19 10.48
C LYS A 123 -15.03 -1.31 10.14
N HIS A 124 -14.30 -1.77 9.15
CA HIS A 124 -14.34 -3.14 8.64
C HIS A 124 -13.06 -3.95 8.94
N ASP A 125 -12.20 -3.46 9.86
CA ASP A 125 -10.92 -4.10 10.23
C ASP A 125 -9.96 -4.29 9.04
N ILE A 126 -10.03 -3.40 8.05
CA ILE A 126 -9.15 -3.38 6.88
C ILE A 126 -8.02 -2.37 7.14
N LYS A 127 -6.77 -2.80 7.10
CA LYS A 127 -5.64 -1.87 7.22
C LYS A 127 -5.48 -1.04 5.96
N VAL A 128 -5.02 0.20 6.12
CA VAL A 128 -4.69 1.07 4.99
C VAL A 128 -3.18 1.13 4.82
N GLN A 129 -2.72 1.04 3.57
CA GLN A 129 -1.31 1.22 3.22
C GLN A 129 -1.17 2.32 2.17
N ALA A 130 -0.33 3.30 2.45
CA ALA A 130 -0.03 4.39 1.53
C ALA A 130 0.95 3.93 0.45
N TRP A 131 0.58 4.06 -0.83
CA TRP A 131 1.55 4.14 -1.89
C TRP A 131 1.75 5.61 -2.30
N SER A 132 2.95 5.93 -2.81
CA SER A 132 3.37 7.30 -3.11
C SER A 132 3.28 8.29 -1.92
N PRO A 133 3.63 7.90 -0.67
CA PRO A 133 3.46 8.75 0.51
C PRO A 133 4.21 10.08 0.39
N LEU A 134 5.28 10.14 -0.38
CA LEU A 134 6.06 11.35 -0.62
C LEU A 134 5.59 12.14 -1.86
N MET A 135 4.42 11.79 -2.45
CA MET A 135 3.87 12.48 -3.63
C MET A 135 4.92 12.66 -4.74
N GLN A 136 5.68 11.60 -5.06
CA GLN A 136 6.79 11.63 -6.03
C GLN A 136 7.86 12.70 -5.72
N GLY A 137 7.95 13.15 -4.47
CA GLY A 137 8.89 14.17 -4.02
C GLY A 137 8.36 15.61 -4.05
N GLN A 138 7.15 15.84 -4.53
CA GLN A 138 6.58 17.20 -4.65
C GLN A 138 6.34 17.87 -3.28
N LEU A 139 6.15 17.07 -2.21
CA LEU A 139 5.95 17.58 -0.85
C LEU A 139 7.25 17.92 -0.11
N LEU A 140 8.41 17.53 -0.63
CA LEU A 140 9.68 17.70 0.07
C LEU A 140 10.14 19.16 0.19
N SER A 141 9.53 20.08 -0.56
CA SER A 141 9.78 21.52 -0.51
C SER A 141 8.61 22.31 0.11
N ASN A 142 7.62 21.64 0.69
CA ASN A 142 6.50 22.32 1.33
C ASN A 142 6.96 23.02 2.63
N GLU A 143 6.65 24.31 2.77
CA GLU A 143 7.14 25.16 3.86
C GLU A 143 6.71 24.65 5.25
N THR A 144 5.46 24.21 5.39
CA THR A 144 4.94 23.65 6.66
C THR A 144 5.72 22.40 7.06
N ILE A 145 5.93 21.48 6.11
CA ILE A 145 6.66 20.23 6.36
C ILE A 145 8.14 20.53 6.67
N LEU A 146 8.75 21.48 5.97
CA LEU A 146 10.15 21.87 6.22
C LEU A 146 10.31 22.49 7.61
N ALA A 147 9.40 23.36 8.06
CA ALA A 147 9.45 23.95 9.40
C ALA A 147 9.33 22.87 10.48
N ILE A 148 8.44 21.91 10.34
CA ILE A 148 8.31 20.77 11.26
C ILE A 148 9.57 19.91 11.22
N ALA A 149 10.14 19.66 10.06
CA ALA A 149 11.36 18.87 9.89
C ALA A 149 12.56 19.51 10.62
N GLU A 150 12.68 20.84 10.58
CA GLU A 150 13.70 21.59 11.29
C GLU A 150 13.56 21.42 12.81
N ASN A 151 12.35 21.53 13.37
CA ASN A 151 12.08 21.37 14.80
C ASN A 151 12.53 19.99 15.33
N HIS A 152 12.39 18.96 14.51
CA HIS A 152 12.77 17.58 14.88
C HIS A 152 14.18 17.18 14.43
N ASN A 153 14.91 18.06 13.75
CA ASN A 153 16.18 17.72 13.10
C ASN A 153 16.07 16.48 12.19
N LYS A 154 14.97 16.42 11.42
CA LYS A 154 14.63 15.37 10.47
C LYS A 154 14.49 15.92 9.06
N SER A 155 14.44 15.03 8.06
CA SER A 155 14.10 15.42 6.70
C SER A 155 12.58 15.54 6.50
N ALA A 156 12.16 16.32 5.53
CA ALA A 156 10.75 16.41 5.12
C ALA A 156 10.14 15.02 4.81
N ALA A 157 10.91 14.12 4.20
CA ALA A 157 10.48 12.75 3.94
C ALA A 157 10.18 11.99 5.23
N GLN A 158 11.05 12.10 6.25
CA GLN A 158 10.83 11.44 7.55
C GLN A 158 9.59 11.99 8.26
N VAL A 159 9.34 13.30 8.19
CA VAL A 159 8.14 13.93 8.77
C VAL A 159 6.88 13.36 8.12
N ILE A 160 6.82 13.29 6.79
CA ILE A 160 5.65 12.74 6.08
C ILE A 160 5.44 11.26 6.44
N LEU A 161 6.49 10.45 6.43
CA LEU A 161 6.39 9.04 6.78
C LEU A 161 5.97 8.84 8.24
N ARG A 162 6.44 9.70 9.17
CA ARG A 162 6.02 9.67 10.56
C ARG A 162 4.55 10.06 10.74
N TRP A 163 4.08 11.04 9.96
CA TRP A 163 2.68 11.45 9.93
C TRP A 163 1.74 10.30 9.53
N ASP A 164 2.12 9.50 8.51
CA ASP A 164 1.38 8.29 8.14
C ASP A 164 1.37 7.26 9.29
N ILE A 165 2.55 6.95 9.85
CA ILE A 165 2.70 5.95 10.91
C ILE A 165 1.87 6.31 12.15
N GLN A 166 1.83 7.59 12.54
CA GLN A 166 1.05 8.03 13.71
C GLN A 166 -0.47 7.96 13.51
N GLN A 167 -0.92 7.73 12.27
CA GLN A 167 -2.32 7.48 11.93
C GLN A 167 -2.61 5.99 11.67
N ASP A 168 -1.71 5.08 12.09
CA ASP A 168 -1.80 3.63 11.85
C ASP A 168 -1.85 3.26 10.34
N ILE A 169 -1.26 4.11 9.48
CA ILE A 169 -1.13 3.87 8.06
C ILE A 169 0.18 3.14 7.78
N LEU A 170 0.09 2.00 7.12
CA LEU A 170 1.25 1.25 6.64
C LEU A 170 1.87 1.95 5.42
N LEU A 171 3.15 1.72 5.18
CA LEU A 171 3.88 2.43 4.13
C LEU A 171 4.40 1.50 3.05
N ALA A 172 4.22 1.88 1.79
CA ALA A 172 4.89 1.29 0.64
C ALA A 172 5.84 2.33 0.01
N VAL A 173 7.04 2.46 0.57
CA VAL A 173 8.05 3.45 0.16
C VAL A 173 9.07 2.81 -0.76
N LYS A 174 9.23 3.34 -1.98
CA LYS A 174 10.23 2.87 -2.94
C LYS A 174 11.43 3.80 -2.96
N SER A 175 12.64 3.26 -2.88
CA SER A 175 13.86 3.97 -3.23
C SER A 175 14.86 3.03 -3.94
N VAL A 176 15.74 3.60 -4.75
CA VAL A 176 16.91 2.92 -5.34
C VAL A 176 18.23 3.44 -4.76
N HIS A 177 18.16 4.38 -3.82
CA HIS A 177 19.31 4.98 -3.13
C HIS A 177 19.39 4.43 -1.71
N LYS A 178 20.50 3.82 -1.37
CA LYS A 178 20.73 3.18 -0.06
C LYS A 178 20.54 4.16 1.09
N GLU A 179 21.09 5.37 0.98
CA GLU A 179 21.01 6.41 2.02
C GLU A 179 19.55 6.82 2.27
N ARG A 180 18.74 6.93 1.21
CA ARG A 180 17.31 7.22 1.35
C ARG A 180 16.54 6.07 2.00
N MET A 181 16.87 4.81 1.68
CA MET A 181 16.26 3.66 2.34
C MET A 181 16.54 3.66 3.84
N ILE A 182 17.79 3.93 4.24
CA ILE A 182 18.18 4.02 5.65
C ILE A 182 17.46 5.19 6.33
N SER A 183 17.46 6.38 5.72
CA SER A 183 16.78 7.55 6.25
C SER A 183 15.27 7.35 6.39
N ASN A 184 14.61 6.77 5.38
CA ASN A 184 13.17 6.50 5.40
C ASN A 184 12.78 5.47 6.49
N ALA A 185 13.67 4.59 6.90
CA ALA A 185 13.44 3.65 8.00
C ALA A 185 13.69 4.28 9.39
N ALA A 186 14.42 5.40 9.48
CA ALA A 186 14.76 6.10 10.74
C ALA A 186 13.64 7.09 11.14
N VAL A 187 12.42 6.58 11.36
CA VAL A 187 11.21 7.38 11.64
C VAL A 187 10.53 7.00 12.96
N PHE A 188 11.16 6.13 13.77
CA PHE A 188 10.58 5.64 15.02
C PHE A 188 11.19 6.29 16.27
N ASP A 189 12.15 7.19 16.10
CA ASP A 189 12.92 7.85 17.18
C ASP A 189 12.43 9.28 17.48
N PHE A 190 11.32 9.69 16.92
CA PHE A 190 10.65 10.98 17.18
C PHE A 190 9.13 10.87 16.99
N GLU A 191 8.40 11.82 17.53
CA GLU A 191 6.95 11.93 17.40
C GLU A 191 6.56 13.35 17.02
N LEU A 192 5.56 13.45 16.13
CA LEU A 192 4.91 14.71 15.79
C LEU A 192 3.88 15.06 16.87
N SER A 193 3.83 16.29 17.29
CA SER A 193 2.81 16.79 18.23
C SER A 193 1.42 16.81 17.56
N ALA A 194 0.37 16.93 18.35
CA ALA A 194 -1.00 17.05 17.84
C ALA A 194 -1.16 18.30 16.94
N GLU A 195 -0.47 19.40 17.27
CA GLU A 195 -0.46 20.63 16.49
C GLU A 195 0.22 20.43 15.14
N GLU A 196 1.37 19.74 15.10
CA GLU A 196 2.10 19.43 13.87
C GLU A 196 1.30 18.48 12.99
N MET A 197 0.67 17.44 13.56
CA MET A 197 -0.26 16.57 12.85
C MET A 197 -1.42 17.35 12.23
N ALA A 198 -2.02 18.29 12.99
CA ALA A 198 -3.09 19.14 12.48
C ALA A 198 -2.64 20.08 11.36
N GLN A 199 -1.42 20.62 11.43
CA GLN A 199 -0.85 21.46 10.37
C GLN A 199 -0.65 20.65 9.08
N ILE A 200 -0.16 19.41 9.17
CA ILE A 200 0.00 18.54 8.00
C ILE A 200 -1.37 18.15 7.43
N ASN A 201 -2.37 17.84 8.28
CA ASN A 201 -3.72 17.52 7.83
C ASN A 201 -4.39 18.66 7.05
N GLN A 202 -4.05 19.94 7.35
CA GLN A 202 -4.56 21.10 6.62
C GLN A 202 -4.00 21.20 5.19
N LEU A 203 -3.01 20.44 4.82
CA LEU A 203 -2.46 20.40 3.45
C LEU A 203 -3.33 19.61 2.48
N ASN A 204 -4.37 18.93 2.97
CA ASN A 204 -5.25 18.13 2.14
C ASN A 204 -6.01 18.99 1.11
N GLU A 205 -5.86 18.63 -0.16
CA GLU A 205 -6.50 19.30 -1.31
C GLU A 205 -7.32 18.30 -2.13
N SER A 206 -7.44 17.04 -1.69
CA SER A 206 -7.99 15.92 -2.47
C SER A 206 -7.29 15.75 -3.83
N LEU A 207 -5.99 16.06 -3.87
CA LEU A 207 -5.18 16.08 -5.09
C LEU A 207 -4.47 14.75 -5.30
N ARG A 208 -4.78 14.06 -6.41
CA ARG A 208 -4.08 12.86 -6.84
C ARG A 208 -2.86 13.20 -7.73
N VAL A 209 -1.83 12.37 -7.67
CA VAL A 209 -0.72 12.34 -8.63
C VAL A 209 -0.72 11.05 -9.45
N GLY A 210 -1.42 10.04 -8.99
CA GLY A 210 -1.72 8.81 -9.72
C GLY A 210 -3.08 8.85 -10.42
N PRO A 211 -3.44 7.79 -11.14
CA PRO A 211 -4.74 7.66 -11.79
C PRO A 211 -5.88 7.64 -10.77
N ASP A 212 -7.05 8.11 -11.19
CA ASP A 212 -8.27 7.96 -10.42
C ASP A 212 -8.82 6.53 -10.59
N PRO A 213 -9.04 5.80 -9.47
CA PRO A 213 -9.53 4.43 -9.52
C PRO A 213 -10.86 4.23 -10.25
N ASP A 214 -11.72 5.26 -10.29
CA ASP A 214 -13.04 5.19 -10.89
C ASP A 214 -13.03 5.40 -12.41
N THR A 215 -11.96 5.99 -12.93
CA THR A 215 -11.83 6.34 -14.35
C THR A 215 -10.63 5.71 -15.03
N PHE A 216 -9.80 5.03 -14.26
CA PHE A 216 -8.59 4.41 -14.78
C PHE A 216 -8.95 3.16 -15.57
N ASP A 217 -8.82 3.25 -16.88
CA ASP A 217 -8.99 2.17 -17.84
C ASP A 217 -7.62 1.70 -18.34
N PHE A 218 -7.49 0.37 -18.60
CA PHE A 218 -6.21 -0.28 -18.93
C PHE A 218 -6.17 -0.72 -20.39
#